data_80ac3d96f322b6065e99fdf3ad23ccc6
#
_entry.id   80ac3d96f322b6065e99fdf3ad23ccc6
#
_cell.length_a   1.000
_cell.length_b   1.000
_cell.length_c   1.000
_cell.angle_alpha   90.00
_cell.angle_beta   90.00
_cell.angle_gamma   90.00
#
_symmetry.space_group_name_H-M   'P 1'
#
loop_
_entity.id
_entity.type
_entity.pdbx_description
1 polymer ?
#
loop_
_entity_poly.entity_id
_entity_poly.type
_entity_poly.pdbx_seq_one_letter_code
_entity_poly.pdbx_strand_id
1 'polypeptide(L)'
;TASDYYATSEYMNNLPIKDFGIIDENLRKRIVSSFVNNENKPYNKNLIEKTENFINIPFEELEEKSNKNLNLLRQKLASETIQNLRNHYDQNLFYLEAPTGAGKTNISIAFATELLKFDKSLSKIFYVFPFTTLVDQTFQSIKDSIDINDDELIQLHSKAGFPSNKTQEGEYGSNYKNYIDYLFVNYPITLLTHIRFFDILKGNSKEANYLL
;
A
#
# COMPACT_ATOMS: atom_id res chain seq x y z
N THR A 1 7.89 -26.66 -6.54
CA THR A 1 7.92 -25.34 -7.24
C THR A 1 6.59 -24.61 -7.10
N ALA A 2 6.53 -23.29 -7.38
CA ALA A 2 5.28 -22.53 -7.39
C ALA A 2 4.24 -23.21 -8.30
N SER A 3 4.67 -23.65 -9.48
CA SER A 3 3.82 -24.36 -10.44
C SER A 3 3.14 -25.60 -9.85
N ASP A 4 3.82 -26.36 -8.98
CA ASP A 4 3.27 -27.56 -8.36
C ASP A 4 2.14 -27.20 -7.38
N TYR A 5 2.32 -26.12 -6.61
CA TYR A 5 1.29 -25.62 -5.70
C TYR A 5 0.05 -25.14 -6.45
N TYR A 6 0.25 -24.37 -7.54
CA TYR A 6 -0.85 -23.90 -8.36
C TYR A 6 -1.58 -25.05 -9.07
N ALA A 7 -0.84 -25.98 -9.67
CA ALA A 7 -1.41 -27.15 -10.33
C ALA A 7 -2.19 -28.04 -9.33
N THR A 8 -1.64 -28.25 -8.13
CA THR A 8 -2.32 -29.00 -7.07
C THR A 8 -3.59 -28.29 -6.62
N SER A 9 -3.54 -26.96 -6.47
CA SER A 9 -4.72 -26.16 -6.10
C SER A 9 -5.82 -26.24 -7.14
N GLU A 10 -5.47 -26.10 -8.43
CA GLU A 10 -6.44 -26.25 -9.52
C GLU A 10 -7.05 -27.64 -9.55
N TYR A 11 -6.23 -28.67 -9.42
CA TYR A 11 -6.71 -30.07 -9.46
C TYR A 11 -7.62 -30.42 -8.27
N MET A 12 -7.20 -30.01 -7.04
CA MET A 12 -7.93 -30.39 -5.82
C MET A 12 -9.20 -29.57 -5.59
N ASN A 13 -9.21 -28.31 -6.00
CA ASN A 13 -10.28 -27.36 -5.70
C ASN A 13 -11.16 -27.03 -6.92
N ASN A 14 -10.78 -27.50 -8.10
CA ASN A 14 -11.43 -27.15 -9.37
C ASN A 14 -11.55 -25.64 -9.62
N LEU A 15 -10.63 -24.84 -9.04
CA LEU A 15 -10.59 -23.39 -9.09
C LEU A 15 -9.29 -22.95 -9.76
N PRO A 16 -9.33 -22.47 -11.00
CA PRO A 16 -8.15 -21.92 -11.64
C PRO A 16 -7.71 -20.64 -10.92
N ILE A 17 -6.46 -20.61 -10.50
CA ILE A 17 -5.87 -19.41 -9.92
C ILE A 17 -5.52 -18.46 -11.08
N LYS A 18 -6.33 -17.41 -11.22
CA LYS A 18 -6.17 -16.38 -12.26
C LYS A 18 -5.65 -15.06 -11.72
N ASP A 19 -5.73 -14.89 -10.40
CA ASP A 19 -5.33 -13.65 -9.73
C ASP A 19 -4.02 -13.88 -8.97
N PHE A 20 -3.00 -13.13 -9.38
CA PHE A 20 -1.67 -13.11 -8.76
C PHE A 20 -1.44 -11.87 -7.89
N GLY A 21 -2.51 -11.22 -7.46
CA GLY A 21 -2.46 -10.00 -6.66
C GLY A 21 -1.82 -8.84 -7.43
N ILE A 22 -2.23 -8.64 -8.66
CA ILE A 22 -1.73 -7.56 -9.52
C ILE A 22 -2.71 -6.40 -9.48
N ILE A 23 -2.20 -5.17 -9.39
CA ILE A 23 -2.99 -3.95 -9.55
C ILE A 23 -3.37 -3.82 -11.02
N ASP A 24 -4.55 -4.32 -11.36
CA ASP A 24 -5.13 -4.15 -12.68
C ASP A 24 -5.69 -2.71 -12.89
N GLU A 25 -6.20 -2.45 -14.07
CA GLU A 25 -6.73 -1.12 -14.43
C GLU A 25 -7.99 -0.75 -13.61
N ASN A 26 -8.81 -1.72 -13.19
CA ASN A 26 -10.00 -1.47 -12.40
C ASN A 26 -9.64 -1.12 -10.96
N LEU A 27 -8.75 -1.91 -10.34
CA LEU A 27 -8.24 -1.64 -9.00
C LEU A 27 -7.49 -0.31 -8.96
N ARG A 28 -6.66 -0.02 -9.97
CA ARG A 28 -5.95 1.24 -10.12
C ARG A 28 -6.90 2.43 -10.10
N LYS A 29 -7.96 2.41 -10.91
CA LYS A 29 -8.98 3.46 -10.95
C LYS A 29 -9.70 3.59 -9.62
N ARG A 30 -10.03 2.49 -8.97
CA ARG A 30 -10.69 2.48 -7.67
C ARG A 30 -9.81 3.10 -6.59
N ILE A 31 -8.53 2.72 -6.49
CA ILE A 31 -7.57 3.32 -5.55
C ILE A 31 -7.48 4.83 -5.77
N VAL A 32 -7.24 5.25 -7.01
CA VAL A 32 -7.09 6.68 -7.35
C VAL A 32 -8.35 7.46 -7.03
N SER A 33 -9.51 6.98 -7.48
CA SER A 33 -10.77 7.70 -7.30
C SER A 33 -11.21 7.77 -5.84
N SER A 34 -11.06 6.67 -5.10
CA SER A 34 -11.44 6.64 -3.68
C SER A 34 -10.52 7.48 -2.80
N PHE A 35 -9.21 7.55 -3.10
CA PHE A 35 -8.30 8.44 -2.41
C PHE A 35 -8.69 9.92 -2.58
N VAL A 36 -8.95 10.33 -3.82
CA VAL A 36 -9.30 11.71 -4.15
C VAL A 36 -10.66 12.10 -3.59
N ASN A 37 -11.65 11.21 -3.67
CA ASN A 37 -13.02 11.49 -3.27
C ASN A 37 -13.36 10.98 -1.85
N ASN A 38 -12.35 10.76 -1.00
CA ASN A 38 -12.56 10.30 0.38
C ASN A 38 -13.26 11.39 1.20
N GLU A 39 -14.50 11.14 1.61
CA GLU A 39 -15.34 12.09 2.36
C GLU A 39 -14.76 12.40 3.77
N ASN A 40 -14.07 11.43 4.37
CA ASN A 40 -13.43 11.59 5.67
C ASN A 40 -12.09 12.36 5.58
N LYS A 41 -11.53 12.48 4.39
CA LYS A 41 -10.25 13.16 4.11
C LYS A 41 -10.38 14.13 2.92
N PRO A 42 -11.26 15.13 2.98
CA PRO A 42 -11.55 16.01 1.84
C PRO A 42 -10.31 16.81 1.38
N TYR A 43 -9.30 16.92 2.21
CA TYR A 43 -8.02 17.54 1.86
C TYR A 43 -7.23 16.74 0.82
N ASN A 44 -7.47 15.43 0.65
CA ASN A 44 -6.79 14.61 -0.37
C ASN A 44 -7.07 15.13 -1.79
N LYS A 45 -8.30 15.56 -2.05
CA LYS A 45 -8.65 16.16 -3.34
C LYS A 45 -7.83 17.39 -3.64
N ASN A 46 -7.74 18.30 -2.68
CA ASN A 46 -6.95 19.51 -2.82
C ASN A 46 -5.46 19.22 -3.03
N LEU A 47 -4.94 18.20 -2.36
CA LEU A 47 -3.57 17.73 -2.45
C LEU A 47 -3.19 17.30 -3.88
N ILE A 48 -4.12 16.66 -4.57
CA ILE A 48 -3.89 16.12 -5.92
C ILE A 48 -4.27 17.13 -7.01
N GLU A 49 -5.39 17.85 -6.84
CA GLU A 49 -5.96 18.73 -7.89
C GLU A 49 -5.51 20.19 -7.78
N LYS A 50 -5.09 20.63 -6.59
CA LYS A 50 -4.79 22.05 -6.30
C LYS A 50 -3.42 22.21 -5.59
N THR A 51 -2.45 21.41 -5.98
CA THR A 51 -1.09 21.44 -5.41
C THR A 51 -0.50 22.86 -5.38
N GLU A 52 -0.66 23.62 -6.45
CA GLU A 52 -0.10 24.99 -6.57
C GLU A 52 -0.59 25.96 -5.50
N ASN A 53 -1.83 25.76 -5.00
CA ASN A 53 -2.39 26.62 -3.96
C ASN A 53 -1.65 26.52 -2.62
N PHE A 54 -0.94 25.43 -2.38
CA PHE A 54 -0.23 25.19 -1.12
C PHE A 54 1.28 25.37 -1.22
N ILE A 55 1.88 25.08 -2.37
CA ILE A 55 3.32 25.20 -2.59
C ILE A 55 3.80 26.64 -2.38
N ASN A 56 3.01 27.61 -2.86
CA ASN A 56 3.37 29.02 -2.81
C ASN A 56 3.12 29.70 -1.45
N ILE A 57 2.61 28.97 -0.44
CA ILE A 57 2.45 29.54 0.92
C ILE A 57 3.83 29.72 1.53
N PRO A 58 4.23 30.96 1.93
CA PRO A 58 5.50 31.16 2.62
C PRO A 58 5.55 30.43 3.96
N PHE A 59 6.71 29.88 4.33
CA PHE A 59 6.86 29.19 5.62
C PHE A 59 6.66 30.14 6.80
N GLU A 60 7.02 31.41 6.65
CA GLU A 60 6.87 32.44 7.65
C GLU A 60 5.41 32.65 8.08
N GLU A 61 4.46 32.46 7.17
CA GLU A 61 3.02 32.51 7.49
C GLU A 61 2.55 31.31 8.32
N LEU A 62 3.35 30.25 8.42
CA LEU A 62 3.04 28.99 9.10
C LEU A 62 3.75 28.84 10.44
N GLU A 63 4.59 29.82 10.87
CA GLU A 63 5.40 29.75 12.09
C GLU A 63 4.54 29.76 13.37
N GLU A 64 3.39 30.42 13.34
CA GLU A 64 2.50 30.45 14.50
C GLU A 64 1.93 29.04 14.78
N LYS A 65 2.12 28.59 16.02
CA LYS A 65 1.65 27.25 16.47
C LYS A 65 0.12 27.23 16.63
N SER A 66 -0.58 26.93 15.56
CA SER A 66 -2.03 26.72 15.54
C SER A 66 -2.40 25.45 14.77
N ASN A 67 -3.55 24.84 15.08
CA ASN A 67 -4.06 23.69 14.34
C ASN A 67 -4.28 24.02 12.85
N LYS A 68 -4.66 25.25 12.53
CA LYS A 68 -4.84 25.73 11.16
C LYS A 68 -3.50 25.70 10.42
N ASN A 69 -2.46 26.29 10.98
CA ASN A 69 -1.13 26.37 10.37
C ASN A 69 -0.49 24.99 10.26
N LEU A 70 -0.67 24.11 11.25
CA LEU A 70 -0.23 22.73 11.16
C LEU A 70 -0.88 21.97 9.98
N ASN A 71 -2.16 22.16 9.75
CA ASN A 71 -2.85 21.53 8.63
C ASN A 71 -2.42 22.13 7.28
N LEU A 72 -2.18 23.45 7.23
CA LEU A 72 -1.63 24.10 6.03
C LEU A 72 -0.21 23.62 5.73
N LEU A 73 0.64 23.49 6.77
CA LEU A 73 1.98 22.93 6.63
C LEU A 73 1.95 21.50 6.08
N ARG A 74 1.07 20.65 6.61
CA ARG A 74 0.87 19.28 6.08
C ARG A 74 0.48 19.30 4.61
N GLN A 75 -0.47 20.17 4.23
CA GLN A 75 -0.89 20.32 2.84
C GLN A 75 0.27 20.80 1.95
N LYS A 76 1.05 21.77 2.41
CA LYS A 76 2.22 22.27 1.69
C LYS A 76 3.24 21.16 1.44
N LEU A 77 3.68 20.46 2.49
CA LEU A 77 4.66 19.38 2.38
C LEU A 77 4.19 18.25 1.45
N ALA A 78 2.91 17.90 1.54
CA ALA A 78 2.34 16.89 0.67
C ALA A 78 2.25 17.38 -0.79
N SER A 79 1.86 18.64 -1.02
CA SER A 79 1.80 19.24 -2.36
C SER A 79 3.18 19.35 -3.01
N GLU A 80 4.20 19.75 -2.25
CA GLU A 80 5.60 19.76 -2.71
C GLU A 80 6.07 18.34 -3.09
N THR A 81 5.72 17.32 -2.30
CA THR A 81 6.05 15.93 -2.61
C THR A 81 5.41 15.49 -3.93
N ILE A 82 4.14 15.77 -4.12
CA ILE A 82 3.41 15.41 -5.36
C ILE A 82 3.96 16.19 -6.57
N GLN A 83 4.28 17.47 -6.41
CA GLN A 83 4.87 18.27 -7.48
C GLN A 83 6.26 17.74 -7.88
N ASN A 84 7.10 17.40 -6.90
CA ASN A 84 8.41 16.82 -7.16
C ASN A 84 8.31 15.46 -7.87
N LEU A 85 7.34 14.62 -7.47
CA LEU A 85 7.08 13.38 -8.18
C LEU A 85 6.70 13.63 -9.65
N ARG A 86 5.79 14.57 -9.90
CA ARG A 86 5.34 14.91 -11.28
C ARG A 86 6.48 15.40 -12.17
N ASN A 87 7.42 16.13 -11.58
CA ASN A 87 8.57 16.67 -12.31
C ASN A 87 9.67 15.62 -12.57
N HIS A 88 9.66 14.50 -11.81
CA HIS A 88 10.74 13.49 -11.83
C HIS A 88 10.18 12.05 -11.84
N TYR A 89 9.04 11.83 -12.48
CA TYR A 89 8.36 10.52 -12.48
C TYR A 89 9.18 9.40 -13.16
N ASP A 90 10.19 9.75 -13.94
CA ASP A 90 11.14 8.86 -14.59
C ASP A 90 12.23 8.33 -13.66
N GLN A 91 12.33 8.88 -12.44
CA GLN A 91 13.29 8.42 -11.44
C GLN A 91 12.76 7.21 -10.69
N ASN A 92 13.69 6.30 -10.32
CA ASN A 92 13.37 5.06 -9.60
C ASN A 92 13.56 5.17 -8.09
N LEU A 93 14.13 6.28 -7.58
CA LEU A 93 14.42 6.46 -6.17
C LEU A 93 14.03 7.88 -5.73
N PHE A 94 13.22 7.95 -4.67
CA PHE A 94 12.80 9.20 -4.05
C PHE A 94 13.12 9.16 -2.56
N TYR A 95 13.52 10.29 -2.02
CA TYR A 95 13.75 10.49 -0.60
C TYR A 95 12.77 11.52 -0.05
N LEU A 96 12.04 11.16 1.02
CA LEU A 96 11.11 12.03 1.71
C LEU A 96 11.55 12.24 3.16
N GLU A 97 11.92 13.46 3.50
CA GLU A 97 12.16 13.87 4.88
C GLU A 97 11.06 14.81 5.35
N ALA A 98 10.46 14.51 6.50
CA ALA A 98 9.45 15.35 7.11
C ALA A 98 9.42 15.14 8.63
N PRO A 99 9.12 16.18 9.42
CA PRO A 99 9.07 16.08 10.88
C PRO A 99 7.98 15.13 11.36
N THR A 100 8.06 14.74 12.63
CA THR A 100 7.00 13.96 13.29
C THR A 100 5.70 14.76 13.29
N GLY A 101 4.59 14.12 12.95
CA GLY A 101 3.29 14.79 12.84
C GLY A 101 3.00 15.47 11.51
N ALA A 102 3.95 15.49 10.57
CA ALA A 102 3.76 16.07 9.23
C ALA A 102 2.81 15.29 8.31
N GLY A 103 2.27 14.15 8.75
CA GLY A 103 1.35 13.35 7.95
C GLY A 103 2.04 12.42 6.95
N LYS A 104 3.28 11.96 7.25
CA LYS A 104 4.08 11.08 6.36
C LYS A 104 3.30 9.90 5.79
N THR A 105 2.46 9.25 6.58
CA THR A 105 1.65 8.11 6.12
C THR A 105 0.67 8.53 5.01
N ASN A 106 -0.04 9.65 5.19
CA ASN A 106 -0.95 10.16 4.16
C ASN A 106 -0.19 10.62 2.91
N ILE A 107 0.99 11.23 3.10
CA ILE A 107 1.87 11.61 1.98
C ILE A 107 2.32 10.39 1.20
N SER A 108 2.69 9.29 1.87
CA SER A 108 3.11 8.06 1.20
C SER A 108 1.98 7.39 0.40
N ILE A 109 0.74 7.44 0.92
CA ILE A 109 -0.43 6.93 0.20
C ILE A 109 -0.74 7.82 -1.02
N ALA A 110 -0.68 9.16 -0.85
CA ALA A 110 -0.84 10.11 -1.94
C ALA A 110 0.22 9.90 -3.04
N PHE A 111 1.47 9.70 -2.64
CA PHE A 111 2.59 9.42 -3.53
C PHE A 111 2.36 8.14 -4.35
N ALA A 112 2.00 7.04 -3.68
CA ALA A 112 1.68 5.78 -4.35
C ALA A 112 0.49 5.92 -5.31
N THR A 113 -0.56 6.63 -4.87
CA THR A 113 -1.75 6.92 -5.70
C THR A 113 -1.39 7.72 -6.94
N GLU A 114 -0.51 8.71 -6.81
CA GLU A 114 -0.08 9.53 -7.94
C GLU A 114 0.82 8.74 -8.89
N LEU A 115 1.74 7.91 -8.38
CA LEU A 115 2.55 7.01 -9.21
C LEU A 115 1.69 6.07 -10.06
N LEU A 116 0.63 5.51 -9.47
CA LEU A 116 -0.29 4.65 -10.20
C LEU A 116 -0.99 5.34 -11.37
N LYS A 117 -1.06 6.67 -11.40
CA LYS A 117 -1.60 7.43 -12.56
C LYS A 117 -0.58 7.52 -13.69
N PHE A 118 0.69 7.71 -13.37
CA PHE A 118 1.74 7.92 -14.37
C PHE A 118 2.28 6.63 -14.93
N ASP A 119 2.51 5.62 -14.09
CA ASP A 119 3.14 4.37 -14.48
C ASP A 119 2.16 3.20 -14.43
N LYS A 120 1.73 2.77 -15.61
CA LYS A 120 0.83 1.62 -15.77
C LYS A 120 1.54 0.28 -15.59
N SER A 121 2.85 0.24 -15.59
CA SER A 121 3.64 -0.98 -15.37
C SER A 121 3.69 -1.39 -13.90
N LEU A 122 3.40 -0.47 -12.98
CA LEU A 122 3.36 -0.75 -11.56
C LEU A 122 2.20 -1.68 -11.23
N SER A 123 2.54 -2.85 -10.76
CA SER A 123 1.60 -3.94 -10.53
C SER A 123 1.42 -4.31 -9.07
N LYS A 124 2.32 -3.88 -8.16
CA LYS A 124 2.26 -4.15 -6.73
C LYS A 124 2.83 -3.00 -5.91
N ILE A 125 2.37 -2.86 -4.67
CA ILE A 125 2.89 -1.90 -3.69
C ILE A 125 3.35 -2.65 -2.45
N PHE A 126 4.60 -2.42 -2.03
CA PHE A 126 5.16 -2.94 -0.79
C PHE A 126 5.47 -1.79 0.17
N TYR A 127 4.87 -1.83 1.35
CA TYR A 127 5.23 -0.96 2.47
C TYR A 127 6.10 -1.73 3.45
N VAL A 128 7.34 -1.26 3.66
CA VAL A 128 8.32 -1.93 4.51
C VAL A 128 8.64 -1.06 5.73
N PHE A 129 8.46 -1.60 6.93
CA PHE A 129 8.62 -0.87 8.18
C PHE A 129 9.61 -1.52 9.13
N PRO A 130 10.27 -0.75 10.01
CA PRO A 130 11.16 -1.30 11.03
C PRO A 130 10.42 -2.01 12.17
N PHE A 131 9.14 -1.67 12.42
CA PHE A 131 8.38 -2.16 13.56
C PHE A 131 6.97 -2.60 13.18
N THR A 132 6.45 -3.64 13.84
CA THR A 132 5.09 -4.18 13.62
C THR A 132 4.00 -3.14 13.90
N THR A 133 4.18 -2.29 14.92
CA THR A 133 3.21 -1.24 15.24
C THR A 133 2.98 -0.26 14.10
N LEU A 134 4.03 0.03 13.30
CA LEU A 134 3.89 0.88 12.11
C LEU A 134 3.18 0.15 10.97
N VAL A 135 3.36 -1.16 10.86
CA VAL A 135 2.60 -2.00 9.92
C VAL A 135 1.11 -1.89 10.23
N ASP A 136 0.71 -2.13 11.50
CA ASP A 136 -0.70 -2.09 11.92
C ASP A 136 -1.33 -0.71 11.72
N GLN A 137 -0.62 0.36 12.11
CA GLN A 137 -1.10 1.73 11.96
C GLN A 137 -1.27 2.12 10.48
N THR A 138 -0.32 1.73 9.62
CA THR A 138 -0.39 2.04 8.20
C THR A 138 -1.45 1.21 7.50
N PHE A 139 -1.64 -0.05 7.88
CA PHE A 139 -2.71 -0.90 7.39
C PHE A 139 -4.08 -0.24 7.60
N GLN A 140 -4.37 0.23 8.80
CA GLN A 140 -5.60 0.97 9.07
C GLN A 140 -5.67 2.28 8.27
N SER A 141 -4.58 3.04 8.22
CA SER A 141 -4.55 4.29 7.45
C SER A 141 -4.83 4.09 5.96
N ILE A 142 -4.40 2.99 5.38
CA ILE A 142 -4.69 2.63 3.98
C ILE A 142 -6.18 2.32 3.84
N LYS A 143 -6.75 1.44 4.69
CA LYS A 143 -8.19 1.13 4.69
C LYS A 143 -9.07 2.37 4.86
N ASP A 144 -8.64 3.33 5.68
CA ASP A 144 -9.35 4.58 5.89
C ASP A 144 -9.18 5.59 4.73
N SER A 145 -8.20 5.36 3.85
CA SER A 145 -7.85 6.33 2.79
C SER A 145 -8.33 5.94 1.42
N ILE A 146 -8.41 4.65 1.14
CA ILE A 146 -8.76 4.10 -0.17
C ILE A 146 -9.78 2.97 -0.04
N ASP A 147 -10.57 2.78 -1.09
CA ASP A 147 -11.49 1.64 -1.20
C ASP A 147 -10.70 0.41 -1.64
N ILE A 148 -10.50 -0.51 -0.69
CA ILE A 148 -9.71 -1.73 -0.89
C ILE A 148 -10.34 -2.90 -0.15
N ASN A 149 -10.41 -4.05 -0.80
CA ASN A 149 -10.96 -5.27 -0.24
C ASN A 149 -9.94 -6.01 0.63
N ASP A 150 -10.41 -6.95 1.45
CA ASP A 150 -9.54 -7.73 2.34
C ASP A 150 -8.61 -8.69 1.59
N ASP A 151 -8.92 -9.06 0.36
CA ASP A 151 -8.10 -9.89 -0.53
C ASP A 151 -7.09 -9.06 -1.35
N GLU A 152 -7.10 -7.74 -1.25
CA GLU A 152 -6.21 -6.84 -1.97
C GLU A 152 -5.13 -6.20 -1.08
N LEU A 153 -5.28 -6.31 0.22
CA LEU A 153 -4.38 -5.70 1.22
C LEU A 153 -4.02 -6.69 2.32
N ILE A 154 -2.73 -6.96 2.51
CA ILE A 154 -2.27 -7.85 3.58
C ILE A 154 -1.15 -7.23 4.42
N GLN A 155 -1.09 -7.66 5.69
CA GLN A 155 0.04 -7.39 6.57
C GLN A 155 0.78 -8.68 6.91
N LEU A 156 2.11 -8.70 6.67
CA LEU A 156 2.98 -9.83 6.90
C LEU A 156 3.99 -9.53 8.03
N HIS A 157 3.65 -9.93 9.24
CA HIS A 157 4.56 -9.85 10.38
C HIS A 157 4.36 -11.04 11.32
N SER A 158 5.30 -11.27 12.24
CA SER A 158 5.32 -12.43 13.12
C SER A 158 4.10 -12.61 14.05
N LYS A 159 3.31 -11.54 14.24
CA LYS A 159 2.09 -11.54 15.06
C LYS A 159 0.81 -11.69 14.23
N ALA A 160 0.85 -11.36 12.94
CA ALA A 160 -0.24 -11.64 12.04
C ALA A 160 -0.21 -13.14 11.78
N GLY A 161 -1.02 -13.90 12.50
CA GLY A 161 -1.29 -15.28 12.16
C GLY A 161 -1.84 -15.35 10.73
N PHE A 162 -1.73 -16.51 10.12
CA PHE A 162 -2.46 -16.85 8.90
C PHE A 162 -3.94 -16.40 9.07
N PRO A 163 -4.53 -15.69 8.12
CA PRO A 163 -5.95 -15.35 8.19
C PRO A 163 -6.77 -16.64 8.08
N SER A 164 -6.76 -17.44 9.13
CA SER A 164 -7.65 -18.56 9.27
C SER A 164 -8.97 -18.00 9.79
N ASN A 165 -9.94 -17.84 8.91
CA ASN A 165 -11.30 -17.88 9.35
C ASN A 165 -11.44 -19.22 10.09
N LYS A 166 -11.77 -19.19 11.38
CA LYS A 166 -12.12 -20.35 12.16
C LYS A 166 -13.43 -20.89 11.59
N THR A 167 -13.34 -21.69 10.54
CA THR A 167 -14.45 -22.41 9.95
C THR A 167 -14.22 -23.89 10.10
N GLN A 168 -15.29 -24.54 10.46
CA GLN A 168 -15.38 -25.97 10.74
C GLN A 168 -14.82 -26.82 9.60
N GLU A 169 -14.35 -28.02 9.94
CA GLU A 169 -13.94 -29.09 9.03
C GLU A 169 -14.91 -29.19 7.84
N GLY A 170 -14.44 -28.80 6.65
CA GLY A 170 -15.21 -28.91 5.40
C GLY A 170 -14.92 -27.83 4.33
N GLU A 171 -14.33 -26.70 4.67
CA GLU A 171 -14.01 -25.64 3.71
C GLU A 171 -12.54 -25.69 3.26
N TYR A 172 -12.15 -26.75 2.59
CA TYR A 172 -10.76 -26.88 2.06
C TYR A 172 -10.43 -25.86 0.97
N GLY A 173 -11.40 -25.41 0.18
CA GLY A 173 -11.16 -24.58 -1.00
C GLY A 173 -10.69 -23.15 -0.69
N SER A 174 -11.40 -22.40 0.13
CA SER A 174 -11.08 -20.99 0.42
C SER A 174 -9.83 -20.85 1.31
N ASN A 175 -9.65 -21.74 2.28
CA ASN A 175 -8.49 -21.76 3.16
C ASN A 175 -7.19 -22.08 2.42
N TYR A 176 -7.25 -22.96 1.41
CA TYR A 176 -6.06 -23.33 0.64
C TYR A 176 -5.66 -22.23 -0.34
N LYS A 177 -6.63 -21.54 -0.96
CA LYS A 177 -6.35 -20.36 -1.79
C LYS A 177 -5.68 -19.27 -0.94
N ASN A 178 -6.24 -18.93 0.20
CA ASN A 178 -5.66 -17.93 1.11
C ASN A 178 -4.25 -18.31 1.57
N TYR A 179 -3.98 -19.60 1.76
CA TYR A 179 -2.65 -20.11 2.09
C TYR A 179 -1.66 -19.90 0.94
N ILE A 180 -2.06 -20.20 -0.29
CA ILE A 180 -1.25 -19.96 -1.49
C ILE A 180 -1.00 -18.47 -1.68
N ASP A 181 -2.02 -17.65 -1.60
CA ASP A 181 -1.90 -16.20 -1.75
C ASP A 181 -0.95 -15.60 -0.69
N TYR A 182 -0.99 -16.13 0.52
CA TYR A 182 -0.04 -15.77 1.58
C TYR A 182 1.40 -16.21 1.26
N LEU A 183 1.59 -17.46 0.80
CA LEU A 183 2.91 -18.02 0.47
C LEU A 183 3.59 -17.27 -0.68
N PHE A 184 2.84 -16.89 -1.70
CA PHE A 184 3.36 -16.26 -2.91
C PHE A 184 3.20 -14.74 -2.91
N VAL A 185 2.71 -14.18 -1.81
CA VAL A 185 2.43 -12.74 -1.67
C VAL A 185 1.56 -12.22 -2.83
N ASN A 186 0.48 -12.97 -3.11
CA ASN A 186 -0.48 -12.64 -4.17
C ASN A 186 -1.47 -11.56 -3.72
N TYR A 187 -0.94 -10.44 -3.26
CA TYR A 187 -1.72 -9.27 -2.86
C TYR A 187 -1.22 -8.03 -3.59
N PRO A 188 -2.13 -7.19 -4.08
CA PRO A 188 -1.79 -5.91 -4.72
C PRO A 188 -1.00 -4.99 -3.80
N ILE A 189 -1.39 -4.91 -2.53
CA ILE A 189 -0.73 -4.09 -1.52
C ILE A 189 -0.32 -4.96 -0.33
N THR A 190 0.97 -4.97 -0.02
CA THR A 190 1.54 -5.77 1.06
C THR A 190 2.31 -4.88 2.03
N LEU A 191 1.97 -4.98 3.32
CA LEU A 191 2.71 -4.33 4.39
C LEU A 191 3.51 -5.36 5.15
N LEU A 192 4.81 -5.11 5.36
CA LEU A 192 5.67 -6.07 6.05
C LEU A 192 6.77 -5.37 6.86
N THR A 193 7.37 -6.12 7.77
CA THR A 193 8.56 -5.64 8.47
C THR A 193 9.80 -5.78 7.59
N HIS A 194 10.80 -4.92 7.83
CA HIS A 194 12.07 -4.97 7.10
C HIS A 194 12.77 -6.35 7.25
N ILE A 195 12.65 -6.99 8.40
CA ILE A 195 13.21 -8.34 8.62
C ILE A 195 12.56 -9.32 7.64
N ARG A 196 11.23 -9.31 7.55
CA ARG A 196 10.48 -10.19 6.65
C ARG A 196 10.81 -9.89 5.19
N PHE A 197 10.92 -8.62 4.83
CA PHE A 197 11.30 -8.21 3.48
C PHE A 197 12.68 -8.72 3.08
N PHE A 198 13.69 -8.56 3.95
CA PHE A 198 15.02 -9.07 3.68
C PHE A 198 15.12 -10.60 3.69
N ASP A 199 14.33 -11.29 4.50
CA ASP A 199 14.25 -12.74 4.48
C ASP A 199 13.71 -13.25 3.14
N ILE A 200 12.69 -12.56 2.59
CA ILE A 200 12.17 -12.85 1.24
C ILE A 200 13.27 -12.60 0.20
N LEU A 201 13.91 -11.44 0.19
CA LEU A 201 14.96 -11.12 -0.78
C LEU A 201 16.20 -12.03 -0.73
N LYS A 202 16.56 -12.52 0.46
CA LYS A 202 17.71 -13.41 0.64
C LYS A 202 17.41 -14.88 0.37
N GLY A 203 16.18 -15.24 0.08
CA GLY A 203 15.77 -16.62 -0.08
C GLY A 203 15.72 -17.42 1.24
N ASN A 204 15.72 -16.74 2.39
CA ASN A 204 15.74 -17.40 3.70
C ASN A 204 14.33 -17.78 4.20
N SER A 205 13.29 -17.26 3.59
CA SER A 205 11.91 -17.58 3.94
C SER A 205 11.35 -18.67 3.02
N LYS A 206 10.34 -19.40 3.49
CA LYS A 206 9.64 -20.37 2.62
C LYS A 206 9.03 -19.66 1.39
N GLU A 207 8.54 -18.45 1.58
CA GLU A 207 7.94 -17.60 0.53
C GLU A 207 8.98 -17.18 -0.53
N ALA A 208 10.22 -16.94 -0.12
CA ALA A 208 11.29 -16.56 -1.05
C ALA A 208 11.60 -17.65 -2.08
N ASN A 209 11.52 -18.93 -1.67
CA ASN A 209 11.75 -20.05 -2.58
C ASN A 209 10.71 -20.13 -3.71
N TYR A 210 9.66 -19.29 -3.66
CA TYR A 210 8.57 -19.29 -4.60
C TYR A 210 8.46 -17.98 -5.39
N LEU A 211 9.15 -16.90 -4.94
CA LEU A 211 9.17 -15.60 -5.63
C LEU A 211 10.36 -15.44 -6.59
N LEU A 212 11.34 -16.32 -6.51
CA LEU A 212 12.51 -16.42 -7.39
C LEU A 212 12.38 -17.61 -8.34
#